data_1705993d49def9a46dcf899d8641887f
#
_entry.id   1705993d49def9a46dcf899d8641887f
#
_cell.length_a   1.000
_cell.length_b   1.000
_cell.length_c   1.000
_cell.angle_alpha   90.00
_cell.angle_beta   90.00
_cell.angle_gamma   90.00
#
_symmetry.space_group_name_H-M   'P 1'
#
loop_
_entity.id
_entity.type
_entity.pdbx_description
1 polymer ?
#
loop_
_entity_poly.entity_id
_entity_poly.type
_entity_poly.pdbx_seq_one_letter_code
_entity_poly.pdbx_strand_id
1 'polypeptide(L)'
;MTKKFILAIPITLVFISTLTLFSSLSKSNVKNNNPNVILIMVDDLRPEINCYNKTIIKSPNIDDLAYDSYLYENAVCNYPVCGASRASMLTGLRPNKNRFKTFKSRIDVDAPSVETIGSWFKNNGYYTLSFGKISHHKNDSPKSWSEPAWRAEKKWRDYQTDENIKLANQNNGVGNAFEIGLNLRDNYADQKMVDRVMKDLVNFKKSNKPFLLSVGFLKPHLPFNAPLKYWDLYEKKDIQLAKNRFQPENTPKIAMHHYAELRKYLNIPNDKSVEIPDSIQLKLIHGYYACISFVDDQIGRLVSKLKELDLYNDAIIVFVGDHGWQLGEHNLWAKHCNFQTSLKVPLLIKCPNQTETKKIKSVVELVDIFPTLCDISNLDYPKHLQGKSLTSVNKKDNSNTIGFSTYKKGTTITTSNYSYTKWQNDNNELIGQMLFDLKRDKDENISIAIDSTYKQLINSFSISIDSINEVSL
;
A
#
# COMPACT_ATOMS: atom_id res chain seq x y z
N MET A 1 -68.67 91.24 -0.82
CA MET A 1 -68.15 90.98 0.52
C MET A 1 -67.82 89.49 0.63
N THR A 2 -66.66 89.14 0.32
CA THR A 2 -66.23 87.71 0.45
C THR A 2 -64.77 87.69 0.88
N LYS A 3 -64.60 87.22 2.12
CA LYS A 3 -63.30 87.05 2.74
C LYS A 3 -62.63 85.79 2.15
N LYS A 4 -61.43 85.97 1.60
CA LYS A 4 -60.53 84.84 1.18
C LYS A 4 -59.68 84.45 2.40
N PHE A 5 -59.79 83.18 2.84
CA PHE A 5 -58.89 82.60 3.78
C PHE A 5 -57.65 82.03 2.96
N ILE A 6 -56.49 82.50 3.40
CA ILE A 6 -55.23 81.91 2.90
C ILE A 6 -54.78 80.85 3.89
N LEU A 7 -54.74 79.60 3.46
CA LEU A 7 -54.24 78.47 4.26
C LEU A 7 -52.72 78.35 4.04
N ALA A 8 -51.94 78.55 5.09
CA ALA A 8 -50.53 78.38 5.13
C ALA A 8 -50.22 76.89 5.41
N ILE A 9 -49.52 76.22 4.52
CA ILE A 9 -49.02 74.82 4.68
C ILE A 9 -47.61 74.91 5.27
N PRO A 10 -47.27 74.28 6.39
CA PRO A 10 -45.90 74.22 6.87
C PRO A 10 -45.14 73.15 6.10
N ILE A 11 -44.04 73.53 5.50
CA ILE A 11 -43.08 72.60 4.85
C ILE A 11 -42.28 71.93 5.98
N THR A 12 -42.57 70.67 6.25
CA THR A 12 -41.75 69.85 7.11
C THR A 12 -40.58 69.26 6.33
N LEU A 13 -39.38 69.75 6.61
CA LEU A 13 -38.13 69.14 6.05
C LEU A 13 -37.93 67.80 6.72
N VAL A 14 -38.10 66.74 5.94
CA VAL A 14 -37.67 65.36 6.31
C VAL A 14 -36.19 65.20 6.00
N PHE A 15 -35.34 65.22 7.02
CA PHE A 15 -33.96 64.79 6.92
C PHE A 15 -33.94 63.28 6.74
N ILE A 16 -33.68 62.78 5.54
CA ILE A 16 -33.38 61.38 5.30
C ILE A 16 -31.90 61.19 5.60
N SER A 17 -31.60 60.67 6.84
CA SER A 17 -30.28 60.17 7.14
C SER A 17 -30.07 58.81 6.48
N THR A 18 -29.30 58.79 5.38
CA THR A 18 -28.79 57.57 4.76
C THR A 18 -27.74 56.93 5.69
N LEU A 19 -28.20 56.01 6.55
CA LEU A 19 -27.31 55.10 7.24
C LEU A 19 -26.74 54.12 6.24
N THR A 20 -25.53 54.40 5.76
CA THR A 20 -24.72 53.41 5.04
C THR A 20 -24.32 52.30 6.00
N LEU A 21 -25.11 51.22 6.02
CA LEU A 21 -24.65 49.94 6.62
C LEU A 21 -23.48 49.44 5.78
N PHE A 22 -22.27 49.67 6.27
CA PHE A 22 -21.13 48.85 5.91
C PHE A 22 -21.39 47.44 6.49
N SER A 23 -22.04 46.57 5.70
CA SER A 23 -22.00 45.17 5.94
C SER A 23 -20.55 44.74 5.69
N SER A 24 -19.76 44.61 6.74
CA SER A 24 -18.53 43.81 6.72
C SER A 24 -18.95 42.40 6.30
N LEU A 25 -18.83 42.09 5.02
CA LEU A 25 -18.76 40.72 4.56
C LEU A 25 -17.56 40.10 5.25
N SER A 26 -17.81 39.51 6.43
CA SER A 26 -16.92 38.50 6.98
C SER A 26 -16.78 37.49 5.83
N LYS A 27 -15.59 37.41 5.21
CA LYS A 27 -15.22 36.25 4.41
C LYS A 27 -15.46 35.07 5.32
N SER A 28 -16.62 34.42 5.18
CA SER A 28 -16.81 33.09 5.70
C SER A 28 -15.65 32.31 5.08
N ASN A 29 -14.71 31.89 5.92
CA ASN A 29 -13.75 30.86 5.58
C ASN A 29 -14.63 29.67 5.14
N VAL A 30 -14.86 29.54 3.84
CA VAL A 30 -15.39 28.32 3.26
C VAL A 30 -14.34 27.29 3.65
N LYS A 31 -14.65 26.53 4.70
CA LYS A 31 -13.84 25.39 5.13
C LYS A 31 -13.75 24.55 3.87
N ASN A 32 -12.56 24.49 3.28
CA ASN A 32 -12.33 23.69 2.09
C ASN A 32 -12.75 22.25 2.45
N ASN A 33 -13.88 21.78 1.93
CA ASN A 33 -14.53 20.54 2.35
C ASN A 33 -13.76 19.28 1.89
N ASN A 34 -12.61 19.47 1.26
CA ASN A 34 -11.78 18.38 0.78
C ASN A 34 -10.92 17.82 1.93
N PRO A 35 -11.09 16.54 2.29
CA PRO A 35 -10.34 15.93 3.39
C PRO A 35 -8.85 15.84 3.04
N ASN A 36 -7.99 15.94 4.05
CA ASN A 36 -6.58 15.56 3.87
C ASN A 36 -6.47 14.07 3.59
N VAL A 37 -5.49 13.68 2.78
CA VAL A 37 -5.22 12.28 2.43
C VAL A 37 -3.84 11.89 2.93
N ILE A 38 -3.77 10.81 3.70
CA ILE A 38 -2.52 10.21 4.18
C ILE A 38 -2.41 8.81 3.58
N LEU A 39 -1.43 8.60 2.70
CA LEU A 39 -1.14 7.30 2.09
C LEU A 39 0.09 6.69 2.74
N ILE A 40 -0.09 5.68 3.58
CA ILE A 40 0.95 4.93 4.26
C ILE A 40 1.20 3.63 3.49
N MET A 41 2.37 3.49 2.89
CA MET A 41 2.76 2.31 2.11
C MET A 41 3.94 1.61 2.77
N VAL A 42 3.83 0.30 2.94
CA VAL A 42 4.86 -0.53 3.59
C VAL A 42 5.42 -1.55 2.60
N ASP A 43 6.75 -1.62 2.49
CA ASP A 43 7.46 -2.49 1.53
C ASP A 43 7.52 -3.93 2.03
N ASP A 44 7.24 -4.91 1.15
CA ASP A 44 7.29 -6.35 1.46
C ASP A 44 6.37 -6.78 2.63
N LEU A 45 5.27 -6.08 2.89
CA LEU A 45 4.37 -6.41 3.99
C LEU A 45 3.21 -7.29 3.53
N ARG A 46 3.22 -8.56 3.96
CA ARG A 46 2.07 -9.45 3.85
C ARG A 46 1.08 -9.23 5.01
N PRO A 47 -0.17 -9.78 4.99
CA PRO A 47 -1.13 -9.64 6.09
C PRO A 47 -0.69 -10.41 7.37
N GLU A 48 0.56 -10.25 7.78
CA GLU A 48 1.18 -10.84 8.98
C GLU A 48 1.18 -9.79 10.09
N ILE A 49 -0.02 -9.31 10.47
CA ILE A 49 -0.28 -8.35 11.53
C ILE A 49 -1.50 -8.78 12.34
N ASN A 50 -1.61 -8.30 13.59
CA ASN A 50 -2.57 -8.85 14.54
C ASN A 50 -4.03 -8.61 14.10
N CYS A 51 -4.39 -7.45 13.54
CA CYS A 51 -5.74 -7.18 13.05
C CYS A 51 -6.19 -8.13 11.91
N TYR A 52 -5.26 -8.85 11.25
CA TYR A 52 -5.50 -9.94 10.31
C TYR A 52 -5.43 -11.33 10.97
N ASN A 53 -5.63 -11.41 12.30
CA ASN A 53 -5.62 -12.65 13.11
C ASN A 53 -4.24 -13.33 13.25
N LYS A 54 -3.15 -12.55 13.17
CA LYS A 54 -1.79 -13.01 13.41
C LYS A 54 -1.31 -12.56 14.80
N THR A 55 -1.91 -13.14 15.83
CA THR A 55 -1.78 -12.73 17.24
C THR A 55 -0.36 -12.76 17.80
N ILE A 56 0.57 -13.50 17.18
CA ILE A 56 1.97 -13.48 17.57
C ILE A 56 2.61 -12.12 17.27
N ILE A 57 2.17 -11.44 16.21
CA ILE A 57 2.76 -10.16 15.76
C ILE A 57 2.33 -9.04 16.69
N LYS A 58 3.30 -8.25 17.16
CA LYS A 58 3.08 -7.09 18.01
C LYS A 58 2.93 -5.84 17.14
N SER A 59 1.68 -5.48 16.83
CA SER A 59 1.31 -4.37 15.94
C SER A 59 0.20 -3.48 16.52
N PRO A 60 0.29 -3.02 17.79
CA PRO A 60 -0.81 -2.34 18.46
C PRO A 60 -1.25 -1.04 17.77
N ASN A 61 -0.33 -0.31 17.14
CA ASN A 61 -0.66 0.97 16.48
C ASN A 61 -1.38 0.77 15.15
N ILE A 62 -1.03 -0.26 14.39
CA ILE A 62 -1.75 -0.64 13.17
C ILE A 62 -3.13 -1.22 13.55
N ASP A 63 -3.22 -1.97 14.65
CA ASP A 63 -4.49 -2.50 15.16
C ASP A 63 -5.45 -1.37 15.59
N ASP A 64 -4.93 -0.33 16.26
CA ASP A 64 -5.69 0.87 16.59
C ASP A 64 -6.17 1.62 15.35
N LEU A 65 -5.32 1.74 14.31
CA LEU A 65 -5.75 2.31 13.03
C LEU A 65 -6.83 1.45 12.36
N ALA A 66 -6.73 0.13 12.46
CA ALA A 66 -7.72 -0.79 11.91
C ALA A 66 -9.08 -0.64 12.60
N TYR A 67 -9.10 -0.27 13.88
CA TYR A 67 -10.34 -0.05 14.64
C TYR A 67 -11.20 1.06 14.03
N ASP A 68 -10.61 2.08 13.43
CA ASP A 68 -11.28 3.21 12.77
C ASP A 68 -11.37 3.04 11.25
N SER A 69 -11.17 1.84 10.69
CA SER A 69 -10.99 1.65 9.25
C SER A 69 -11.89 0.57 8.65
N TYR A 70 -12.11 0.64 7.34
CA TYR A 70 -12.47 -0.53 6.54
C TYR A 70 -11.22 -1.43 6.43
N LEU A 71 -11.34 -2.67 6.91
CA LEU A 71 -10.30 -3.69 6.83
C LEU A 71 -10.65 -4.66 5.69
N TYR A 72 -9.84 -4.69 4.63
CA TYR A 72 -10.03 -5.56 3.47
C TYR A 72 -9.26 -6.87 3.69
N GLU A 73 -10.00 -7.97 3.94
CA GLU A 73 -9.40 -9.28 4.24
C GLU A 73 -8.72 -9.93 3.02
N ASN A 74 -9.10 -9.52 1.81
CA ASN A 74 -8.66 -10.12 0.57
C ASN A 74 -8.19 -9.07 -0.45
N ALA A 75 -7.34 -8.14 -0.04
CA ALA A 75 -6.68 -7.23 -0.96
C ALA A 75 -5.49 -7.92 -1.64
N VAL A 76 -5.37 -7.77 -2.97
CA VAL A 76 -4.28 -8.35 -3.77
C VAL A 76 -3.51 -7.28 -4.53
N CYS A 77 -2.19 -7.42 -4.59
CA CYS A 77 -1.36 -6.61 -5.47
C CYS A 77 -1.50 -7.07 -6.93
N ASN A 78 -1.36 -6.16 -7.87
CA ASN A 78 -1.46 -6.49 -9.28
C ASN A 78 -0.16 -7.10 -9.85
N TYR A 79 0.97 -6.96 -9.13
CA TYR A 79 2.25 -7.57 -9.49
C TYR A 79 3.14 -7.73 -8.24
N PRO A 80 3.62 -8.94 -7.90
CA PRO A 80 4.39 -9.17 -6.67
C PRO A 80 5.87 -8.75 -6.80
N VAL A 81 6.12 -7.50 -7.17
CA VAL A 81 7.45 -6.85 -7.23
C VAL A 81 7.30 -5.35 -7.01
N CYS A 82 8.08 -4.78 -6.10
CA CYS A 82 7.93 -3.41 -5.61
C CYS A 82 7.76 -2.34 -6.70
N GLY A 83 8.66 -2.30 -7.71
CA GLY A 83 8.61 -1.28 -8.77
C GLY A 83 7.31 -1.35 -9.57
N ALA A 84 6.94 -2.55 -10.01
CA ALA A 84 5.74 -2.79 -10.80
C ALA A 84 4.45 -2.58 -10.00
N SER A 85 4.37 -3.12 -8.77
CA SER A 85 3.20 -2.97 -7.91
C SER A 85 2.93 -1.50 -7.58
N ARG A 86 3.96 -0.77 -7.14
CA ARG A 86 3.85 0.64 -6.78
C ARG A 86 3.45 1.51 -7.98
N ALA A 87 4.04 1.26 -9.15
CA ALA A 87 3.68 1.96 -10.38
C ALA A 87 2.22 1.67 -10.78
N SER A 88 1.78 0.41 -10.69
CA SER A 88 0.39 0.00 -10.93
C SER A 88 -0.59 0.70 -9.99
N MET A 89 -0.36 0.63 -8.69
CA MET A 89 -1.23 1.26 -7.68
C MET A 89 -1.29 2.79 -7.84
N LEU A 90 -0.13 3.44 -8.01
CA LEU A 90 -0.07 4.91 -8.12
C LEU A 90 -0.71 5.45 -9.39
N THR A 91 -0.79 4.65 -10.46
CA THR A 91 -1.43 5.04 -11.73
C THR A 91 -2.85 4.50 -11.89
N GLY A 92 -3.26 3.51 -11.10
CA GLY A 92 -4.53 2.81 -11.30
C GLY A 92 -4.56 1.93 -12.57
N LEU A 93 -3.38 1.62 -13.14
CA LEU A 93 -3.22 0.79 -14.33
C LEU A 93 -2.71 -0.60 -13.96
N ARG A 94 -3.32 -1.65 -14.48
CA ARG A 94 -2.82 -3.02 -14.32
C ARG A 94 -1.52 -3.23 -15.11
N PRO A 95 -0.58 -4.02 -14.56
CA PRO A 95 0.60 -4.48 -15.30
C PRO A 95 0.18 -5.28 -16.54
N ASN A 96 0.98 -5.21 -17.60
CA ASN A 96 0.79 -6.00 -18.82
C ASN A 96 2.12 -6.31 -19.51
N LYS A 97 2.07 -6.91 -20.70
CA LYS A 97 3.30 -7.26 -21.45
C LYS A 97 4.20 -6.06 -21.82
N ASN A 98 3.67 -4.83 -21.79
CA ASN A 98 4.39 -3.63 -22.22
C ASN A 98 4.80 -2.74 -21.05
N ARG A 99 4.15 -2.84 -19.86
CA ARG A 99 4.42 -1.96 -18.71
C ARG A 99 4.41 -2.69 -17.37
N PHE A 100 5.14 -2.16 -16.41
CA PHE A 100 5.16 -2.56 -14.98
C PHE A 100 5.48 -4.04 -14.76
N LYS A 101 6.65 -4.51 -15.23
CA LYS A 101 7.03 -5.94 -15.20
C LYS A 101 8.16 -6.28 -14.24
N THR A 102 8.86 -5.31 -13.70
CA THR A 102 10.08 -5.54 -12.90
C THR A 102 10.23 -4.50 -11.78
N PHE A 103 11.23 -4.71 -10.94
CA PHE A 103 11.62 -3.67 -9.97
C PHE A 103 12.17 -2.40 -10.62
N LYS A 104 12.62 -2.48 -11.89
CA LYS A 104 13.10 -1.32 -12.68
C LYS A 104 11.96 -0.50 -13.29
N SER A 105 10.72 -0.98 -13.21
CA SER A 105 9.56 -0.25 -13.74
C SER A 105 9.48 1.15 -13.17
N ARG A 106 9.19 2.11 -14.05
CA ARG A 106 9.05 3.52 -13.74
C ARG A 106 7.81 4.06 -14.42
N ILE A 107 7.05 4.87 -13.72
CA ILE A 107 5.82 5.47 -14.27
C ILE A 107 6.18 6.42 -15.41
N ASP A 108 7.22 7.27 -15.22
CA ASP A 108 7.65 8.24 -16.22
C ASP A 108 8.24 7.62 -17.50
N VAL A 109 8.48 6.30 -17.51
CA VAL A 109 8.98 5.53 -18.65
C VAL A 109 7.91 4.61 -19.21
N ASP A 110 7.26 3.82 -18.36
CA ASP A 110 6.31 2.77 -18.78
C ASP A 110 4.91 3.35 -19.09
N ALA A 111 4.58 4.55 -18.54
CA ALA A 111 3.29 5.22 -18.71
C ALA A 111 3.43 6.77 -18.59
N PRO A 112 4.22 7.44 -19.46
CA PRO A 112 4.67 8.83 -19.26
C PRO A 112 3.55 9.88 -19.34
N SER A 113 2.44 9.57 -20.00
CA SER A 113 1.29 10.50 -20.19
C SER A 113 0.14 10.24 -19.19
N VAL A 114 0.34 9.35 -18.23
CA VAL A 114 -0.70 8.93 -17.30
C VAL A 114 -0.62 9.71 -16.00
N GLU A 115 -1.77 10.18 -15.52
CA GLU A 115 -1.85 10.79 -14.19
C GLU A 115 -1.63 9.76 -13.10
N THR A 116 -0.91 10.18 -12.07
CA THR A 116 -0.76 9.42 -10.83
C THR A 116 -1.72 9.94 -9.76
N ILE A 117 -1.91 9.20 -8.67
CA ILE A 117 -2.61 9.73 -7.49
C ILE A 117 -2.03 11.11 -7.11
N GLY A 118 -0.69 11.24 -7.07
CA GLY A 118 -0.02 12.49 -6.71
C GLY A 118 -0.31 13.64 -7.68
N SER A 119 -0.13 13.43 -8.99
CA SER A 119 -0.36 14.48 -9.98
C SER A 119 -1.84 14.84 -10.11
N TRP A 120 -2.74 13.87 -10.02
CA TRP A 120 -4.19 14.14 -10.09
C TRP A 120 -4.66 14.97 -8.91
N PHE A 121 -4.28 14.62 -7.69
CA PHE A 121 -4.60 15.41 -6.51
C PHE A 121 -3.99 16.81 -6.58
N LYS A 122 -2.73 16.93 -7.03
CA LYS A 122 -2.08 18.23 -7.24
C LYS A 122 -2.85 19.12 -8.23
N ASN A 123 -3.28 18.57 -9.37
CA ASN A 123 -4.06 19.28 -10.38
C ASN A 123 -5.46 19.68 -9.87
N ASN A 124 -5.96 18.99 -8.82
CA ASN A 124 -7.22 19.29 -8.13
C ASN A 124 -7.02 20.09 -6.83
N GLY A 125 -5.93 20.84 -6.71
CA GLY A 125 -5.72 21.84 -5.66
C GLY A 125 -5.10 21.34 -4.36
N TYR A 126 -4.72 20.06 -4.26
CA TYR A 126 -4.00 19.53 -3.11
C TYR A 126 -2.52 19.90 -3.14
N TYR A 127 -1.94 20.08 -1.95
CA TYR A 127 -0.49 20.10 -1.80
C TYR A 127 0.02 18.67 -1.63
N THR A 128 0.82 18.17 -2.57
CA THR A 128 1.19 16.75 -2.66
C THR A 128 2.63 16.51 -2.27
N LEU A 129 2.87 15.52 -1.41
CA LEU A 129 4.12 15.25 -0.75
C LEU A 129 4.47 13.77 -0.76
N SER A 130 5.76 13.46 -0.91
CA SER A 130 6.29 12.10 -0.91
C SER A 130 7.49 11.98 0.01
N PHE A 131 7.37 11.13 1.02
CA PHE A 131 8.43 10.79 1.96
C PHE A 131 8.73 9.29 1.93
N GLY A 132 10.01 8.93 1.95
CA GLY A 132 10.45 7.53 1.93
C GLY A 132 10.20 6.83 0.60
N LYS A 133 9.86 5.54 0.64
CA LYS A 133 9.69 4.68 -0.53
C LYS A 133 8.24 4.65 -1.01
N ILE A 134 7.77 5.69 -1.71
CA ILE A 134 6.47 5.70 -2.39
C ILE A 134 6.59 5.07 -3.78
N SER A 135 7.33 5.64 -4.70
CA SER A 135 7.79 4.95 -5.91
C SER A 135 9.06 4.14 -5.62
N HIS A 136 9.38 3.15 -6.45
CA HIS A 136 10.61 2.37 -6.27
C HIS A 136 11.86 3.25 -6.49
N HIS A 137 11.87 4.07 -7.53
CA HIS A 137 12.93 5.03 -7.82
C HIS A 137 12.60 6.40 -7.27
N LYS A 138 13.54 7.04 -6.55
CA LYS A 138 13.33 8.36 -5.90
C LYS A 138 12.83 9.42 -6.88
N ASN A 139 13.35 9.41 -8.10
CA ASN A 139 13.07 10.43 -9.12
C ASN A 139 12.01 9.98 -10.15
N ASP A 140 11.20 8.97 -9.82
CA ASP A 140 10.11 8.55 -10.67
C ASP A 140 8.92 9.51 -10.52
N SER A 141 8.35 9.95 -11.64
CA SER A 141 7.19 10.84 -11.70
C SER A 141 7.31 12.11 -10.82
N PRO A 142 8.39 12.92 -10.95
CA PRO A 142 8.60 14.07 -10.08
C PRO A 142 7.48 15.11 -10.17
N LYS A 143 6.75 15.16 -11.28
CA LYS A 143 5.59 16.05 -11.47
C LYS A 143 4.42 15.75 -10.54
N SER A 144 4.37 14.53 -9.97
CA SER A 144 3.36 14.10 -9.00
C SER A 144 3.37 14.90 -7.70
N TRP A 145 4.48 15.53 -7.38
CA TRP A 145 4.72 16.14 -6.08
C TRP A 145 4.85 17.65 -6.16
N SER A 146 4.38 18.34 -5.14
CA SER A 146 4.53 19.79 -5.00
C SER A 146 5.95 20.20 -4.63
N GLU A 147 6.67 19.29 -3.95
CA GLU A 147 8.10 19.41 -3.62
C GLU A 147 8.84 18.15 -4.07
N PRO A 148 10.16 18.19 -4.24
CA PRO A 148 10.96 17.00 -4.52
C PRO A 148 10.76 15.91 -3.49
N ALA A 149 10.54 14.66 -3.94
CA ALA A 149 10.37 13.52 -3.05
C ALA A 149 11.55 13.39 -2.08
N TRP A 150 11.25 13.32 -0.77
CA TRP A 150 12.25 13.23 0.27
C TRP A 150 12.57 11.80 0.66
N ARG A 151 13.83 11.45 0.80
CA ARG A 151 14.30 10.19 1.39
C ARG A 151 15.46 10.48 2.31
N ALA A 152 15.59 9.71 3.39
CA ALA A 152 16.76 9.78 4.25
C ALA A 152 18.04 9.52 3.44
N GLU A 153 19.11 10.30 3.74
CA GLU A 153 20.41 10.14 3.12
C GLU A 153 21.12 8.90 3.67
N LYS A 154 20.65 7.73 3.27
CA LYS A 154 21.20 6.44 3.67
C LYS A 154 21.14 5.45 2.52
N LYS A 155 22.04 4.45 2.56
CA LYS A 155 21.91 3.28 1.69
C LYS A 155 20.61 2.55 2.05
N TRP A 156 19.89 2.06 1.07
CA TRP A 156 18.58 1.42 1.27
C TRP A 156 18.60 0.18 2.20
N ARG A 157 19.77 -0.51 2.32
CA ARG A 157 19.92 -1.63 3.25
C ARG A 157 20.04 -1.22 4.70
N ASP A 158 20.47 -0.01 4.95
CA ASP A 158 20.41 0.65 6.26
C ASP A 158 21.03 -0.15 7.43
N TYR A 159 22.18 -0.80 7.21
CA TYR A 159 22.91 -1.48 8.27
C TYR A 159 23.36 -0.52 9.36
N GLN A 160 23.29 -0.97 10.61
CA GLN A 160 23.60 -0.18 11.81
C GLN A 160 24.83 -0.67 12.57
N THR A 161 25.14 -1.99 12.48
CA THR A 161 26.30 -2.55 13.17
C THR A 161 27.58 -2.38 12.37
N ASP A 162 28.70 -2.13 13.05
CA ASP A 162 30.02 -1.95 12.41
C ASP A 162 30.40 -3.17 11.57
N GLU A 163 30.05 -4.37 12.05
CA GLU A 163 30.28 -5.62 11.33
C GLU A 163 29.60 -5.59 9.95
N ASN A 164 28.27 -5.38 9.91
CA ASN A 164 27.53 -5.37 8.66
C ASN A 164 27.86 -4.17 7.76
N ILE A 165 28.19 -3.01 8.34
CA ILE A 165 28.69 -1.86 7.59
C ILE A 165 30.03 -2.19 6.91
N LYS A 166 30.95 -2.85 7.62
CA LYS A 166 32.24 -3.31 7.07
C LYS A 166 32.02 -4.33 5.95
N LEU A 167 31.18 -5.36 6.20
CA LEU A 167 30.84 -6.37 5.20
C LEU A 167 30.22 -5.72 3.95
N ALA A 168 29.27 -4.82 4.12
CA ALA A 168 28.62 -4.13 3.02
C ALA A 168 29.58 -3.26 2.19
N ASN A 169 30.52 -2.57 2.85
CA ASN A 169 31.54 -1.76 2.15
C ASN A 169 32.49 -2.65 1.29
N GLN A 170 32.77 -3.85 1.73
CA GLN A 170 33.63 -4.82 1.01
C GLN A 170 32.88 -5.59 -0.09
N ASN A 171 31.53 -5.65 -0.05
CA ASN A 171 30.72 -6.50 -0.92
C ASN A 171 29.62 -5.72 -1.66
N ASN A 172 29.96 -4.61 -2.31
CA ASN A 172 29.03 -3.82 -3.14
C ASN A 172 27.74 -3.40 -2.42
N GLY A 173 27.84 -3.10 -1.15
CA GLY A 173 26.72 -2.69 -0.30
C GLY A 173 25.92 -3.87 0.27
N VAL A 174 26.37 -5.11 0.17
CA VAL A 174 25.69 -6.32 0.67
C VAL A 174 26.38 -6.80 1.94
N GLY A 175 25.63 -6.96 3.02
CA GLY A 175 26.01 -7.60 4.28
C GLY A 175 25.15 -8.83 4.54
N ASN A 176 24.79 -9.08 5.81
CA ASN A 176 23.92 -10.18 6.21
C ASN A 176 22.44 -9.88 5.93
N ALA A 177 21.61 -10.93 5.78
CA ALA A 177 20.18 -10.83 5.51
C ALA A 177 19.37 -10.35 6.71
N PHE A 178 19.91 -10.40 7.90
CA PHE A 178 19.30 -9.90 9.13
C PHE A 178 20.36 -9.27 10.04
N GLU A 179 19.93 -8.37 10.89
CA GLU A 179 20.78 -7.64 11.83
C GLU A 179 19.97 -7.26 13.07
N ILE A 180 20.50 -7.53 14.24
CA ILE A 180 20.01 -7.00 15.50
C ILE A 180 20.72 -5.68 15.75
N GLY A 181 20.02 -4.58 15.52
CA GLY A 181 20.59 -3.25 15.78
C GLY A 181 20.72 -3.01 17.27
N LEU A 182 21.90 -2.54 17.69
CA LEU A 182 22.06 -2.04 19.04
C LEU A 182 21.13 -0.85 19.23
N ASN A 183 20.56 -0.68 20.44
CA ASN A 183 19.61 0.41 20.77
C ASN A 183 20.21 1.82 20.67
N LEU A 184 21.12 2.03 19.75
CA LEU A 184 21.83 3.26 19.55
C LEU A 184 21.04 4.18 18.62
N ARG A 185 20.29 5.08 19.27
CA ARG A 185 19.82 6.37 18.73
C ARG A 185 19.38 6.39 17.27
N ASP A 186 18.09 6.39 17.06
CA ASP A 186 17.37 7.15 16.01
C ASP A 186 18.08 7.25 14.65
N ASN A 187 18.65 6.15 14.17
CA ASN A 187 19.49 6.21 12.98
C ASN A 187 18.90 5.47 11.77
N TYR A 188 17.74 4.80 11.92
CA TYR A 188 17.08 4.10 10.83
C TYR A 188 16.43 5.07 9.84
N ALA A 189 16.46 4.72 8.56
CA ALA A 189 15.90 5.55 7.49
C ALA A 189 14.41 5.82 7.69
N ASP A 190 13.64 4.81 8.08
CA ASP A 190 12.19 4.92 8.33
C ASP A 190 11.88 5.83 9.53
N GLN A 191 12.71 5.78 10.57
CA GLN A 191 12.58 6.66 11.72
C GLN A 191 12.87 8.12 11.35
N LYS A 192 14.00 8.40 10.68
CA LYS A 192 14.32 9.74 10.17
C LYS A 192 13.25 10.30 9.24
N MET A 193 12.62 9.44 8.47
CA MET A 193 11.49 9.81 7.61
C MET A 193 10.31 10.28 8.46
N VAL A 194 9.92 9.54 9.48
CA VAL A 194 8.80 9.92 10.37
C VAL A 194 9.12 11.20 11.13
N ASP A 195 10.35 11.37 11.65
CA ASP A 195 10.78 12.61 12.32
C ASP A 195 10.64 13.82 11.39
N ARG A 196 11.02 13.66 10.13
CA ARG A 196 10.87 14.72 9.12
C ARG A 196 9.39 15.01 8.84
N VAL A 197 8.56 14.00 8.63
CA VAL A 197 7.12 14.15 8.40
C VAL A 197 6.44 14.85 9.57
N MET A 198 6.73 14.43 10.80
CA MET A 198 6.13 15.04 12.02
C MET A 198 6.49 16.53 12.14
N LYS A 199 7.70 16.91 11.77
CA LYS A 199 8.12 18.32 11.74
C LYS A 199 7.36 19.12 10.68
N ASP A 200 7.23 18.56 9.48
CA ASP A 200 6.60 19.24 8.35
C ASP A 200 5.07 19.34 8.51
N LEU A 201 4.42 18.37 9.18
CA LEU A 201 2.99 18.39 9.49
C LEU A 201 2.55 19.64 10.25
N VAL A 202 3.39 20.20 11.13
CA VAL A 202 3.13 21.44 11.85
C VAL A 202 2.95 22.63 10.89
N ASN A 203 3.72 22.65 9.80
CA ASN A 203 3.63 23.70 8.78
C ASN A 203 2.40 23.48 7.87
N PHE A 204 2.09 22.23 7.52
CA PHE A 204 0.92 21.90 6.68
C PHE A 204 -0.40 22.26 7.38
N LYS A 205 -0.52 22.02 8.69
CA LYS A 205 -1.67 22.46 9.49
C LYS A 205 -1.92 23.96 9.36
N LYS A 206 -0.85 24.79 9.32
CA LYS A 206 -0.96 26.25 9.22
C LYS A 206 -1.39 26.75 7.83
N SER A 207 -1.20 25.95 6.78
CA SER A 207 -1.45 26.39 5.40
C SER A 207 -2.90 26.42 4.98
N ASN A 208 -3.82 25.79 5.74
CA ASN A 208 -5.25 25.61 5.45
C ASN A 208 -5.57 25.05 4.04
N LYS A 209 -4.57 24.52 3.32
CA LYS A 209 -4.77 23.82 2.04
C LYS A 209 -4.90 22.33 2.28
N PRO A 210 -5.79 21.63 1.56
CA PRO A 210 -5.83 20.18 1.62
C PRO A 210 -4.51 19.61 1.10
N PHE A 211 -4.03 18.56 1.70
CA PHE A 211 -2.79 17.92 1.29
C PHE A 211 -2.95 16.41 1.09
N LEU A 212 -2.14 15.87 0.18
CA LEU A 212 -1.87 14.45 0.03
C LEU A 212 -0.46 14.17 0.57
N LEU A 213 -0.38 13.55 1.73
CA LEU A 213 0.87 13.12 2.36
C LEU A 213 1.08 11.63 2.11
N SER A 214 2.10 11.30 1.31
CA SER A 214 2.48 9.91 1.04
C SER A 214 3.74 9.55 1.82
N VAL A 215 3.64 8.51 2.67
CA VAL A 215 4.71 8.05 3.56
C VAL A 215 5.02 6.58 3.27
N GLY A 216 6.21 6.30 2.74
CA GLY A 216 6.61 4.96 2.30
C GLY A 216 7.72 4.37 3.15
N PHE A 217 7.41 3.31 3.89
CA PHE A 217 8.34 2.58 4.73
C PHE A 217 9.16 1.59 3.91
N LEU A 218 10.45 1.42 4.30
CA LEU A 218 11.35 0.42 3.72
C LEU A 218 11.21 -0.94 4.40
N LYS A 219 11.07 -0.96 5.73
CA LYS A 219 10.89 -2.22 6.46
C LYS A 219 9.43 -2.70 6.32
N PRO A 220 9.21 -4.03 6.29
CA PRO A 220 10.15 -5.14 6.52
C PRO A 220 10.96 -5.64 5.29
N HIS A 221 11.23 -4.85 4.25
CA HIS A 221 12.12 -5.28 3.16
C HIS A 221 13.51 -5.70 3.68
N LEU A 222 14.09 -6.75 3.10
CA LEU A 222 15.47 -7.21 3.37
C LEU A 222 16.50 -6.06 3.31
N PRO A 223 17.59 -6.09 4.11
CA PRO A 223 17.84 -7.02 5.20
C PRO A 223 16.90 -6.76 6.37
N PHE A 224 16.55 -7.79 7.14
CA PHE A 224 15.70 -7.64 8.32
C PHE A 224 16.50 -7.06 9.47
N ASN A 225 16.66 -5.75 9.49
CA ASN A 225 17.36 -5.02 10.54
C ASN A 225 16.39 -4.09 11.28
N ALA A 226 16.32 -4.30 12.58
CA ALA A 226 15.52 -3.52 13.51
C ALA A 226 16.28 -3.36 14.84
N PRO A 227 15.98 -2.31 15.65
CA PRO A 227 16.50 -2.19 17.00
C PRO A 227 16.21 -3.41 17.88
N LEU A 228 17.14 -3.77 18.76
CA LEU A 228 17.05 -4.93 19.67
C LEU A 228 15.70 -5.02 20.39
N LYS A 229 15.17 -3.89 20.87
CA LYS A 229 13.89 -3.85 21.60
C LYS A 229 12.72 -4.49 20.84
N TYR A 230 12.74 -4.52 19.50
CA TYR A 230 11.68 -5.15 18.70
C TYR A 230 11.94 -6.64 18.48
N TRP A 231 13.20 -7.09 18.49
CA TRP A 231 13.55 -8.50 18.51
C TRP A 231 13.16 -9.15 19.85
N ASP A 232 13.34 -8.44 20.96
CA ASP A 232 13.02 -8.89 22.32
C ASP A 232 11.51 -9.02 22.59
N LEU A 233 10.65 -8.51 21.69
CA LEU A 233 9.19 -8.71 21.77
C LEU A 233 8.77 -10.17 21.48
N TYR A 234 9.65 -10.98 20.93
CA TYR A 234 9.36 -12.34 20.47
C TYR A 234 10.28 -13.35 21.15
N GLU A 235 9.68 -14.31 21.86
CA GLU A 235 10.44 -15.42 22.40
C GLU A 235 10.81 -16.41 21.28
N LYS A 236 12.05 -16.92 21.29
CA LYS A 236 12.54 -17.86 20.25
C LYS A 236 11.64 -19.09 20.09
N LYS A 237 11.02 -19.57 21.18
CA LYS A 237 10.11 -20.73 21.17
C LYS A 237 8.82 -20.48 20.37
N ASP A 238 8.41 -19.21 20.20
CA ASP A 238 7.18 -18.83 19.51
C ASP A 238 7.42 -18.64 18.01
N ILE A 239 8.67 -18.52 17.58
CA ILE A 239 9.04 -18.43 16.16
C ILE A 239 9.05 -19.83 15.57
N GLN A 240 8.17 -20.07 14.61
CA GLN A 240 8.02 -21.39 14.00
C GLN A 240 8.30 -21.33 12.50
N LEU A 241 8.88 -22.40 11.99
CA LEU A 241 9.05 -22.60 10.55
C LEU A 241 7.70 -22.82 9.87
N ALA A 242 7.60 -22.43 8.58
CA ALA A 242 6.43 -22.73 7.78
C ALA A 242 6.16 -24.25 7.75
N LYS A 243 4.90 -24.63 7.87
CA LYS A 243 4.49 -26.05 7.93
C LYS A 243 4.55 -26.74 6.57
N ASN A 244 4.39 -25.96 5.51
CA ASN A 244 4.30 -26.42 4.12
C ASN A 244 5.58 -26.09 3.33
N ARG A 245 6.75 -26.46 3.87
CA ARG A 245 8.07 -26.27 3.23
C ARG A 245 8.34 -27.32 2.15
N PHE A 246 7.44 -27.43 1.17
CA PHE A 246 7.50 -28.34 0.05
C PHE A 246 6.86 -27.71 -1.17
N GLN A 247 7.23 -28.16 -2.38
CA GLN A 247 6.53 -27.75 -3.58
C GLN A 247 5.08 -28.25 -3.54
N PRO A 248 4.06 -27.40 -3.76
CA PRO A 248 2.68 -27.86 -3.79
C PRO A 248 2.45 -28.94 -4.83
N GLU A 249 1.61 -29.91 -4.48
CA GLU A 249 1.29 -31.02 -5.38
C GLU A 249 0.59 -30.52 -6.64
N ASN A 250 0.83 -31.18 -7.77
CA ASN A 250 0.23 -30.89 -9.08
C ASN A 250 0.47 -29.44 -9.58
N THR A 251 1.50 -28.75 -9.08
CA THR A 251 1.85 -27.42 -9.58
C THR A 251 2.93 -27.50 -10.66
N PRO A 252 2.86 -26.65 -11.70
CA PRO A 252 3.87 -26.63 -12.74
C PRO A 252 5.19 -26.04 -12.20
N LYS A 253 6.34 -26.53 -12.70
CA LYS A 253 7.65 -26.02 -12.29
C LYS A 253 7.83 -24.51 -12.46
N ILE A 254 7.11 -23.89 -13.43
CA ILE A 254 7.15 -22.46 -13.68
C ILE A 254 6.59 -21.62 -12.50
N ALA A 255 5.76 -22.21 -11.62
CA ALA A 255 5.25 -21.57 -10.40
C ALA A 255 6.33 -21.34 -9.36
N MET A 256 7.44 -22.10 -9.43
CA MET A 256 8.51 -22.12 -8.44
C MET A 256 9.67 -21.20 -8.83
N HIS A 257 10.44 -20.74 -7.84
CA HIS A 257 11.67 -19.98 -8.05
C HIS A 257 12.74 -20.30 -6.99
N HIS A 258 13.96 -19.79 -7.19
CA HIS A 258 15.10 -20.07 -6.31
C HIS A 258 15.45 -18.87 -5.39
N TYR A 259 14.48 -18.01 -5.06
CA TYR A 259 14.59 -16.87 -4.14
C TYR A 259 15.94 -16.12 -4.26
N ALA A 260 16.31 -15.76 -5.50
CA ALA A 260 17.60 -15.14 -5.83
C ALA A 260 17.86 -13.81 -5.10
N GLU A 261 16.81 -13.10 -4.64
CA GLU A 261 16.95 -11.89 -3.85
C GLU A 261 17.58 -12.16 -2.50
N LEU A 262 17.09 -13.19 -1.76
CA LEU A 262 17.61 -13.58 -0.46
C LEU A 262 19.03 -14.17 -0.57
N ARG A 263 19.29 -14.98 -1.62
CA ARG A 263 20.60 -15.63 -1.82
C ARG A 263 21.74 -14.67 -2.15
N LYS A 264 21.49 -13.39 -2.31
CA LYS A 264 22.55 -12.37 -2.46
C LYS A 264 23.23 -12.00 -1.14
N TYR A 265 22.59 -12.27 -0.01
CA TYR A 265 23.10 -11.90 1.31
C TYR A 265 24.15 -12.89 1.81
N LEU A 266 25.19 -12.37 2.50
CA LEU A 266 26.42 -13.10 2.80
C LEU A 266 26.23 -14.30 3.73
N ASN A 267 25.27 -14.24 4.64
CA ASN A 267 24.95 -15.32 5.57
C ASN A 267 23.93 -16.34 5.03
N ILE A 268 23.59 -16.26 3.74
CA ILE A 268 22.66 -17.18 3.08
C ILE A 268 23.44 -18.04 2.08
N PRO A 269 23.23 -19.37 2.03
CA PRO A 269 23.86 -20.23 1.02
C PRO A 269 23.58 -19.70 -0.38
N ASN A 270 24.63 -19.40 -1.16
CA ASN A 270 24.48 -18.88 -2.53
C ASN A 270 24.13 -19.99 -3.53
N ASP A 271 24.54 -21.23 -3.26
CA ASP A 271 24.19 -22.38 -4.07
C ASP A 271 22.68 -22.67 -4.01
N LYS A 272 22.03 -22.70 -5.17
CA LYS A 272 20.58 -22.90 -5.29
C LYS A 272 20.13 -24.31 -4.92
N SER A 273 21.04 -25.30 -4.95
CA SER A 273 20.77 -26.67 -4.56
C SER A 273 20.82 -26.88 -3.04
N VAL A 274 21.43 -25.95 -2.31
CA VAL A 274 21.56 -26.01 -0.84
C VAL A 274 20.34 -25.38 -0.19
N GLU A 275 19.67 -26.13 0.66
CA GLU A 275 18.58 -25.60 1.48
C GLU A 275 19.10 -24.59 2.50
N ILE A 276 18.26 -23.60 2.83
CA ILE A 276 18.58 -22.67 3.92
C ILE A 276 18.42 -23.40 5.25
N PRO A 277 19.46 -23.47 6.11
CA PRO A 277 19.37 -24.14 7.41
C PRO A 277 18.24 -23.61 8.27
N ASP A 278 17.55 -24.48 9.00
CA ASP A 278 16.41 -24.12 9.88
C ASP A 278 16.76 -22.98 10.85
N SER A 279 17.97 -22.99 11.41
CA SER A 279 18.45 -21.94 12.30
C SER A 279 18.52 -20.56 11.63
N ILE A 280 18.80 -20.50 10.35
CA ILE A 280 18.81 -19.27 9.55
C ILE A 280 17.36 -18.87 9.20
N GLN A 281 16.53 -19.84 8.80
CA GLN A 281 15.11 -19.60 8.50
C GLN A 281 14.39 -18.99 9.72
N LEU A 282 14.58 -19.55 10.92
CA LEU A 282 14.01 -19.02 12.17
C LEU A 282 14.45 -17.58 12.45
N LYS A 283 15.73 -17.26 12.21
CA LYS A 283 16.23 -15.87 12.35
C LYS A 283 15.66 -14.93 11.32
N LEU A 284 15.44 -15.37 10.09
CA LEU A 284 14.77 -14.58 9.04
C LEU A 284 13.32 -14.27 9.43
N ILE A 285 12.56 -15.26 9.90
CA ILE A 285 11.17 -15.07 10.36
C ILE A 285 11.16 -14.10 11.54
N HIS A 286 12.03 -14.31 12.54
CA HIS A 286 12.15 -13.42 13.71
C HIS A 286 12.46 -11.97 13.29
N GLY A 287 13.44 -11.79 12.39
CA GLY A 287 13.81 -10.48 11.90
C GLY A 287 12.69 -9.79 11.12
N TYR A 288 11.91 -10.53 10.34
CA TYR A 288 10.72 -10.02 9.67
C TYR A 288 9.69 -9.50 10.68
N TYR A 289 9.40 -10.27 11.74
CA TYR A 289 8.47 -9.87 12.82
C TYR A 289 8.98 -8.64 13.57
N ALA A 290 10.26 -8.60 13.91
CA ALA A 290 10.88 -7.44 14.56
C ALA A 290 10.78 -6.17 13.68
N CYS A 291 10.98 -6.30 12.37
CA CYS A 291 10.81 -5.20 11.43
C CYS A 291 9.35 -4.71 11.34
N ILE A 292 8.36 -5.60 11.40
CA ILE A 292 6.93 -5.20 11.44
C ILE A 292 6.66 -4.38 12.71
N SER A 293 7.08 -4.86 13.89
CA SER A 293 6.88 -4.11 15.14
C SER A 293 7.61 -2.77 15.16
N PHE A 294 8.77 -2.68 14.52
CA PHE A 294 9.48 -1.41 14.35
C PHE A 294 8.67 -0.44 13.48
N VAL A 295 8.12 -0.89 12.35
CA VAL A 295 7.28 -0.05 11.47
C VAL A 295 5.98 0.34 12.17
N ASP A 296 5.38 -0.58 12.92
CA ASP A 296 4.19 -0.31 13.72
C ASP A 296 4.40 0.86 14.69
N ASP A 297 5.52 0.86 15.43
CA ASP A 297 5.88 1.96 16.34
C ASP A 297 6.06 3.30 15.58
N GLN A 298 6.68 3.28 14.39
CA GLN A 298 6.82 4.48 13.58
C GLN A 298 5.47 4.99 13.05
N ILE A 299 4.56 4.11 12.67
CA ILE A 299 3.18 4.46 12.28
C ILE A 299 2.43 5.03 13.48
N GLY A 300 2.58 4.46 14.67
CA GLY A 300 2.01 4.98 15.91
C GLY A 300 2.45 6.42 16.19
N ARG A 301 3.73 6.73 16.02
CA ARG A 301 4.27 8.10 16.15
C ARG A 301 3.63 9.07 15.16
N LEU A 302 3.49 8.65 13.88
CA LEU A 302 2.83 9.46 12.85
C LEU A 302 1.36 9.70 13.18
N VAL A 303 0.61 8.64 13.52
CA VAL A 303 -0.82 8.73 13.87
C VAL A 303 -1.04 9.59 15.12
N SER A 304 -0.19 9.44 16.15
CA SER A 304 -0.24 10.27 17.35
C SER A 304 -0.02 11.75 17.02
N LYS A 305 0.91 12.06 16.10
CA LYS A 305 1.14 13.45 15.65
C LYS A 305 -0.04 14.01 14.85
N LEU A 306 -0.70 13.19 14.04
CA LEU A 306 -1.93 13.60 13.35
C LEU A 306 -3.07 13.90 14.35
N LYS A 307 -3.21 13.09 15.39
CA LYS A 307 -4.19 13.31 16.48
C LYS A 307 -3.88 14.59 17.27
N GLU A 308 -2.61 14.80 17.66
CA GLU A 308 -2.13 16.02 18.34
C GLU A 308 -2.45 17.31 17.56
N LEU A 309 -2.37 17.23 16.24
CA LEU A 309 -2.62 18.36 15.34
C LEU A 309 -4.08 18.48 14.88
N ASP A 310 -5.02 17.70 15.39
CA ASP A 310 -6.42 17.63 14.93
C ASP A 310 -6.55 17.39 13.42
N LEU A 311 -5.67 16.55 12.87
CA LEU A 311 -5.65 16.17 11.46
C LEU A 311 -6.15 14.74 11.22
N TYR A 312 -6.39 13.95 12.27
CA TYR A 312 -6.71 12.53 12.17
C TYR A 312 -8.17 12.28 11.80
N ASN A 313 -9.13 12.92 12.50
CA ASN A 313 -10.56 12.58 12.39
C ASN A 313 -11.10 12.86 10.99
N ASP A 314 -10.79 14.02 10.44
CA ASP A 314 -11.27 14.48 9.13
C ASP A 314 -10.43 13.98 7.95
N ALA A 315 -9.39 13.17 8.20
CA ALA A 315 -8.52 12.67 7.14
C ALA A 315 -8.99 11.34 6.56
N ILE A 316 -8.70 11.13 5.29
CA ILE A 316 -8.63 9.81 4.65
C ILE A 316 -7.26 9.24 4.96
N ILE A 317 -7.20 8.05 5.56
CA ILE A 317 -5.92 7.36 5.80
C ILE A 317 -5.96 6.00 5.10
N VAL A 318 -5.03 5.79 4.18
CA VAL A 318 -4.82 4.49 3.54
C VAL A 318 -3.54 3.89 4.11
N PHE A 319 -3.64 2.68 4.65
CA PHE A 319 -2.50 1.85 5.02
C PHE A 319 -2.48 0.62 4.11
N VAL A 320 -1.34 0.36 3.44
CA VAL A 320 -1.25 -0.69 2.43
C VAL A 320 0.16 -1.29 2.35
N GLY A 321 0.24 -2.62 2.19
CA GLY A 321 1.44 -3.31 1.69
C GLY A 321 1.52 -3.24 0.17
N ASP A 322 2.71 -3.14 -0.40
CA ASP A 322 2.85 -3.09 -1.87
C ASP A 322 2.75 -4.47 -2.53
N HIS A 323 3.16 -5.52 -1.88
CA HIS A 323 2.95 -6.95 -2.21
C HIS A 323 3.20 -7.81 -0.99
N GLY A 324 2.88 -9.10 -1.08
CA GLY A 324 3.13 -10.07 -0.03
C GLY A 324 4.59 -10.55 0.03
N TRP A 325 4.84 -11.55 0.87
CA TRP A 325 6.17 -12.08 1.14
C TRP A 325 6.13 -13.56 1.56
N GLN A 326 7.06 -14.39 1.10
CA GLN A 326 7.24 -15.79 1.51
C GLN A 326 8.25 -15.88 2.65
N LEU A 327 7.93 -16.66 3.68
CA LEU A 327 8.78 -16.94 4.84
C LEU A 327 9.08 -18.45 4.99
N GLY A 328 9.25 -19.16 3.86
CA GLY A 328 9.53 -20.60 3.81
C GLY A 328 8.35 -21.44 3.33
N GLU A 329 7.15 -20.87 3.19
CA GLU A 329 6.01 -21.57 2.59
C GLU A 329 6.38 -22.03 1.18
N HIS A 330 5.96 -23.23 0.79
CA HIS A 330 6.28 -23.88 -0.48
C HIS A 330 7.78 -23.99 -0.77
N ASN A 331 8.60 -23.98 0.28
CA ASN A 331 10.06 -23.85 0.20
C ASN A 331 10.51 -22.60 -0.58
N LEU A 332 9.72 -21.50 -0.50
CA LEU A 332 9.97 -20.23 -1.17
C LEU A 332 10.29 -19.12 -0.15
N TRP A 333 11.09 -18.16 -0.57
CA TRP A 333 11.48 -16.96 0.19
C TRP A 333 11.34 -15.72 -0.70
N ALA A 334 11.13 -14.58 -0.07
CA ALA A 334 10.88 -13.32 -0.76
C ALA A 334 9.48 -13.26 -1.42
N LYS A 335 9.39 -12.71 -2.60
CA LYS A 335 8.19 -12.54 -3.41
C LYS A 335 8.38 -13.30 -4.75
N HIS A 336 7.93 -12.81 -5.84
CA HIS A 336 8.26 -13.30 -7.18
C HIS A 336 7.53 -14.60 -7.59
N CYS A 337 6.33 -14.82 -7.09
CA CYS A 337 5.48 -15.95 -7.48
C CYS A 337 4.00 -15.59 -7.46
N ASN A 338 3.16 -16.51 -7.95
CA ASN A 338 1.72 -16.34 -8.09
C ASN A 338 0.92 -16.97 -6.93
N PHE A 339 1.56 -17.33 -5.82
CA PHE A 339 0.87 -17.80 -4.62
C PHE A 339 0.30 -16.65 -3.79
N GLN A 340 -0.81 -16.89 -3.09
CA GLN A 340 -1.52 -15.88 -2.30
C GLN A 340 -0.61 -15.20 -1.27
N THR A 341 0.36 -15.91 -0.71
CA THR A 341 1.33 -15.35 0.25
C THR A 341 2.17 -14.21 -0.35
N SER A 342 2.41 -14.22 -1.67
CA SER A 342 3.08 -13.12 -2.38
C SER A 342 2.12 -12.08 -2.97
N LEU A 343 0.84 -12.45 -3.15
CA LEU A 343 -0.16 -11.58 -3.80
C LEU A 343 -0.99 -10.81 -2.78
N LYS A 344 -1.35 -11.42 -1.64
CA LYS A 344 -2.16 -10.77 -0.60
C LYS A 344 -1.37 -9.73 0.17
N VAL A 345 -2.03 -8.61 0.43
CA VAL A 345 -1.48 -7.47 1.17
C VAL A 345 -2.48 -6.98 2.23
N PRO A 346 -2.02 -6.38 3.32
CA PRO A 346 -2.92 -5.65 4.19
C PRO A 346 -3.39 -4.37 3.48
N LEU A 347 -4.67 -4.05 3.63
CA LEU A 347 -5.26 -2.79 3.17
C LEU A 347 -6.27 -2.32 4.21
N LEU A 348 -6.02 -1.13 4.76
CA LEU A 348 -6.95 -0.40 5.62
C LEU A 348 -7.27 0.93 4.97
N ILE A 349 -8.55 1.34 4.99
CA ILE A 349 -8.96 2.67 4.56
C ILE A 349 -9.85 3.27 5.65
N LYS A 350 -9.33 4.29 6.32
CA LYS A 350 -10.11 5.13 7.23
C LYS A 350 -10.73 6.26 6.43
N CYS A 351 -12.04 6.42 6.56
CA CYS A 351 -12.75 7.58 6.01
C CYS A 351 -12.89 8.69 7.06
N PRO A 352 -13.14 9.95 6.64
CA PRO A 352 -13.44 11.03 7.57
C PRO A 352 -14.54 10.66 8.55
N ASN A 353 -14.33 10.97 9.84
CA ASN A 353 -15.27 10.71 10.96
C ASN A 353 -15.68 9.24 11.14
N GLN A 354 -14.92 8.30 10.59
CA GLN A 354 -15.14 6.87 10.83
C GLN A 354 -14.61 6.50 12.23
N THR A 355 -15.42 5.76 13.00
CA THR A 355 -15.13 5.38 14.39
C THR A 355 -15.28 3.89 14.65
N GLU A 356 -15.55 3.10 13.61
CA GLU A 356 -15.80 1.67 13.74
C GLU A 356 -15.07 0.89 12.63
N THR A 357 -14.56 -0.28 12.99
CA THR A 357 -14.03 -1.24 12.02
C THR A 357 -15.16 -1.85 11.21
N LYS A 358 -14.97 -1.93 9.90
CA LYS A 358 -15.80 -2.79 9.05
C LYS A 358 -14.89 -3.75 8.27
N LYS A 359 -15.03 -5.04 8.53
CA LYS A 359 -14.30 -6.08 7.77
C LYS A 359 -14.99 -6.32 6.43
N ILE A 360 -14.22 -6.26 5.36
CA ILE A 360 -14.66 -6.45 3.98
C ILE A 360 -14.03 -7.75 3.45
N LYS A 361 -14.87 -8.70 3.09
CA LYS A 361 -14.45 -10.02 2.57
C LYS A 361 -14.30 -10.06 1.05
N SER A 362 -14.86 -9.07 0.36
CA SER A 362 -14.68 -8.92 -1.09
C SER A 362 -13.20 -8.91 -1.46
N VAL A 363 -12.86 -9.55 -2.56
CA VAL A 363 -11.54 -9.42 -3.15
C VAL A 363 -11.43 -8.06 -3.83
N VAL A 364 -10.36 -7.32 -3.53
CA VAL A 364 -10.07 -5.99 -4.06
C VAL A 364 -8.64 -5.92 -4.57
N GLU A 365 -8.39 -5.04 -5.52
CA GLU A 365 -7.08 -4.86 -6.14
C GLU A 365 -6.43 -3.54 -5.68
N LEU A 366 -5.10 -3.44 -5.70
CA LEU A 366 -4.43 -2.18 -5.36
C LEU A 366 -4.72 -1.06 -6.36
N VAL A 367 -5.05 -1.36 -7.61
CA VAL A 367 -5.50 -0.36 -8.59
C VAL A 367 -6.84 0.29 -8.23
N ASP A 368 -7.61 -0.30 -7.31
CA ASP A 368 -8.89 0.23 -6.81
C ASP A 368 -8.71 1.40 -5.84
N ILE A 369 -7.50 1.58 -5.27
CA ILE A 369 -7.20 2.66 -4.32
C ILE A 369 -7.36 4.02 -4.97
N PHE A 370 -6.88 4.23 -6.19
CA PHE A 370 -6.95 5.52 -6.85
C PHE A 370 -8.40 6.00 -7.07
N PRO A 371 -9.29 5.24 -7.74
CA PRO A 371 -10.69 5.66 -7.88
C PRO A 371 -11.40 5.80 -6.53
N THR A 372 -11.04 5.00 -5.52
CA THR A 372 -11.59 5.13 -4.16
C THR A 372 -11.23 6.46 -3.52
N LEU A 373 -9.97 6.87 -3.63
CA LEU A 373 -9.51 8.17 -3.14
C LEU A 373 -10.22 9.33 -3.86
N CYS A 374 -10.44 9.22 -5.18
CA CYS A 374 -11.22 10.21 -5.91
C CYS A 374 -12.65 10.34 -5.35
N ASP A 375 -13.36 9.22 -5.17
CA ASP A 375 -14.73 9.22 -4.62
C ASP A 375 -14.81 9.87 -3.23
N ILE A 376 -13.96 9.43 -2.29
CA ILE A 376 -14.01 9.93 -0.92
C ILE A 376 -13.61 11.42 -0.86
N SER A 377 -12.81 11.88 -1.83
CA SER A 377 -12.37 13.28 -1.94
C SER A 377 -13.28 14.14 -2.82
N ASN A 378 -14.39 13.61 -3.36
CA ASN A 378 -15.30 14.26 -4.32
C ASN A 378 -14.57 14.81 -5.56
N LEU A 379 -13.63 14.04 -6.10
CA LEU A 379 -12.89 14.34 -7.32
C LEU A 379 -13.39 13.49 -8.48
N ASP A 380 -13.36 14.03 -9.68
CA ASP A 380 -13.60 13.26 -10.91
C ASP A 380 -12.53 12.18 -11.10
N TYR A 381 -12.83 11.18 -11.94
CA TYR A 381 -11.87 10.11 -12.26
C TYR A 381 -11.02 10.49 -13.48
N PRO A 382 -9.70 10.26 -13.43
CA PRO A 382 -8.91 10.20 -14.65
C PRO A 382 -9.43 9.09 -15.57
N LYS A 383 -9.51 9.36 -16.88
CA LYS A 383 -10.10 8.44 -17.87
C LYS A 383 -9.39 7.10 -18.00
N HIS A 384 -8.13 7.01 -17.61
CA HIS A 384 -7.28 5.83 -17.80
C HIS A 384 -7.44 4.76 -16.70
N LEU A 385 -8.17 5.03 -15.63
CA LEU A 385 -8.28 4.11 -14.49
C LEU A 385 -8.87 2.77 -14.90
N GLN A 386 -8.24 1.69 -14.46
CA GLN A 386 -8.68 0.30 -14.65
C GLN A 386 -9.24 -0.34 -13.37
N GLY A 387 -9.02 0.29 -12.22
CA GLY A 387 -9.62 -0.10 -10.94
C GLY A 387 -11.05 0.42 -10.79
N LYS A 388 -11.71 -0.01 -9.73
CA LYS A 388 -13.07 0.40 -9.36
C LYS A 388 -13.06 0.98 -7.96
N SER A 389 -13.89 2.01 -7.71
CA SER A 389 -14.03 2.55 -6.37
C SER A 389 -14.58 1.52 -5.39
N LEU A 390 -13.97 1.44 -4.22
CA LEU A 390 -14.37 0.55 -3.11
C LEU A 390 -15.53 1.11 -2.28
N THR A 391 -15.98 2.33 -2.52
CA THR A 391 -17.09 2.94 -1.78
C THR A 391 -18.40 2.16 -1.90
N SER A 392 -18.65 1.51 -3.04
CA SER A 392 -19.78 0.61 -3.25
C SER A 392 -19.63 -0.70 -2.49
N VAL A 393 -18.42 -1.26 -2.44
CA VAL A 393 -18.09 -2.48 -1.69
C VAL A 393 -18.21 -2.25 -0.19
N ASN A 394 -17.81 -1.07 0.29
CA ASN A 394 -17.96 -0.67 1.69
C ASN A 394 -19.43 -0.62 2.14
N LYS A 395 -20.35 -0.28 1.23
CA LYS A 395 -21.80 -0.28 1.49
C LYS A 395 -22.38 -1.68 1.46
N LYS A 396 -21.96 -2.51 0.52
CA LYS A 396 -22.46 -3.89 0.33
C LYS A 396 -21.31 -4.81 -0.03
N ASP A 397 -20.83 -5.55 0.99
CA ASP A 397 -19.80 -6.57 0.79
C ASP A 397 -20.30 -7.67 -0.15
N ASN A 398 -19.53 -7.98 -1.18
CA ASN A 398 -19.89 -8.94 -2.22
C ASN A 398 -18.79 -9.99 -2.38
N SER A 399 -19.09 -11.23 -2.01
CA SER A 399 -18.16 -12.36 -2.11
C SER A 399 -17.81 -12.79 -3.55
N ASN A 400 -18.51 -12.27 -4.56
CA ASN A 400 -18.30 -12.63 -5.97
C ASN A 400 -17.33 -11.70 -6.71
N THR A 401 -16.57 -10.88 -5.99
CA THR A 401 -15.54 -10.03 -6.59
C THR A 401 -14.30 -10.84 -6.98
N ILE A 402 -13.61 -10.37 -8.01
CA ILE A 402 -12.42 -11.01 -8.59
C ILE A 402 -11.29 -9.99 -8.56
N GLY A 403 -10.10 -10.43 -8.13
CA GLY A 403 -8.85 -9.68 -8.23
C GLY A 403 -7.89 -10.33 -9.23
N PHE A 404 -7.14 -9.50 -9.94
CA PHE A 404 -6.14 -9.93 -10.92
C PHE A 404 -4.74 -9.56 -10.49
N SER A 405 -3.84 -10.54 -10.55
CA SER A 405 -2.42 -10.37 -10.31
C SER A 405 -1.63 -11.01 -11.43
N THR A 406 -0.60 -10.34 -11.92
CA THR A 406 0.26 -10.89 -12.98
C THR A 406 1.68 -11.00 -12.47
N TYR A 407 2.35 -12.11 -12.77
CA TYR A 407 3.79 -12.23 -12.58
C TYR A 407 4.41 -13.02 -13.72
N LYS A 408 5.40 -12.41 -14.40
CA LYS A 408 6.00 -12.95 -15.63
C LYS A 408 4.93 -13.28 -16.67
N LYS A 409 4.85 -14.56 -17.06
CA LYS A 409 3.89 -15.11 -18.03
C LYS A 409 2.62 -15.66 -17.38
N GLY A 410 2.46 -15.53 -16.06
CA GLY A 410 1.33 -16.04 -15.30
C GLY A 410 0.38 -14.93 -14.86
N THR A 411 -0.91 -15.10 -15.15
CA THR A 411 -1.98 -14.26 -14.60
C THR A 411 -2.82 -15.07 -13.63
N THR A 412 -3.02 -14.52 -12.44
CA THR A 412 -3.79 -15.14 -11.35
C THR A 412 -5.11 -14.42 -11.18
N ILE A 413 -6.19 -15.19 -11.12
CA ILE A 413 -7.49 -14.77 -10.59
C ILE A 413 -7.56 -15.19 -9.14
N THR A 414 -7.86 -14.26 -8.26
CA THR A 414 -8.22 -14.50 -6.86
C THR A 414 -9.68 -14.20 -6.65
N THR A 415 -10.42 -15.14 -6.08
CA THR A 415 -11.78 -14.97 -5.57
C THR A 415 -11.78 -15.27 -4.08
N SER A 416 -12.92 -15.11 -3.41
CA SER A 416 -13.07 -15.52 -1.99
C SER A 416 -12.87 -17.02 -1.77
N ASN A 417 -13.02 -17.84 -2.82
CA ASN A 417 -13.03 -19.30 -2.73
C ASN A 417 -11.87 -19.96 -3.48
N TYR A 418 -11.34 -19.33 -4.51
CA TYR A 418 -10.40 -19.96 -5.42
C TYR A 418 -9.25 -19.03 -5.78
N SER A 419 -8.08 -19.62 -6.00
CA SER A 419 -6.91 -18.99 -6.61
C SER A 419 -6.58 -19.79 -7.88
N TYR A 420 -6.70 -19.17 -9.06
CA TYR A 420 -6.40 -19.81 -10.34
C TYR A 420 -5.33 -19.03 -11.06
N THR A 421 -4.25 -19.70 -11.45
CA THR A 421 -3.17 -19.12 -12.27
C THR A 421 -3.05 -19.86 -13.59
N LYS A 422 -2.98 -19.08 -14.67
CA LYS A 422 -2.72 -19.54 -16.04
C LYS A 422 -1.43 -18.92 -16.54
N TRP A 423 -0.49 -19.74 -16.99
CA TRP A 423 0.73 -19.29 -17.68
C TRP A 423 0.60 -19.51 -19.17
N GLN A 424 0.93 -18.49 -19.95
CA GLN A 424 0.91 -18.51 -21.42
C GLN A 424 2.27 -18.11 -21.97
N ASN A 425 2.67 -18.73 -23.09
CA ASN A 425 3.84 -18.27 -23.83
C ASN A 425 3.50 -17.00 -24.65
N ASP A 426 4.46 -16.52 -25.44
CA ASP A 426 4.29 -15.30 -26.23
C ASP A 426 3.27 -15.47 -27.39
N ASN A 427 2.93 -16.73 -27.74
CA ASN A 427 1.89 -17.10 -28.72
C ASN A 427 0.51 -17.34 -28.06
N ASN A 428 0.35 -16.99 -26.76
CA ASN A 428 -0.85 -17.24 -25.95
C ASN A 428 -1.18 -18.74 -25.74
N GLU A 429 -0.22 -19.65 -25.98
CA GLU A 429 -0.41 -21.08 -25.70
C GLU A 429 -0.23 -21.36 -24.21
N LEU A 430 -1.07 -22.25 -23.68
CA LEU A 430 -1.01 -22.67 -22.27
C LEU A 430 0.30 -23.46 -22.01
N ILE A 431 1.12 -22.98 -21.08
CA ILE A 431 2.37 -23.64 -20.65
C ILE A 431 2.34 -24.13 -19.21
N GLY A 432 1.26 -23.83 -18.47
CA GLY A 432 1.04 -24.30 -17.13
C GLY A 432 -0.21 -23.67 -16.50
N GLN A 433 -0.78 -24.35 -15.54
CA GLN A 433 -1.89 -23.83 -14.75
C GLN A 433 -1.90 -24.45 -13.35
N MET A 434 -2.49 -23.76 -12.39
CA MET A 434 -2.78 -24.25 -11.05
C MET A 434 -4.10 -23.67 -10.55
N LEU A 435 -4.85 -24.43 -9.76
CA LEU A 435 -6.09 -24.02 -9.14
C LEU A 435 -6.11 -24.53 -7.69
N PHE A 436 -6.43 -23.65 -6.75
CA PHE A 436 -6.57 -24.00 -5.34
C PHE A 436 -7.96 -23.64 -4.82
N ASP A 437 -8.58 -24.52 -4.04
CA ASP A 437 -9.80 -24.25 -3.27
C ASP A 437 -9.40 -23.64 -1.91
N LEU A 438 -9.44 -22.33 -1.81
CA LEU A 438 -8.99 -21.59 -0.61
C LEU A 438 -9.84 -21.83 0.65
N LYS A 439 -11.03 -22.48 0.51
CA LYS A 439 -11.83 -22.89 1.67
C LYS A 439 -11.33 -24.19 2.29
N ARG A 440 -10.81 -25.10 1.47
CA ARG A 440 -10.32 -26.42 1.87
C ARG A 440 -8.81 -26.43 2.06
N ASP A 441 -8.10 -25.68 1.24
CA ASP A 441 -6.65 -25.56 1.18
C ASP A 441 -6.23 -24.09 1.08
N LYS A 442 -6.39 -23.37 2.19
CA LYS A 442 -6.03 -21.94 2.28
C LYS A 442 -4.54 -21.68 2.09
N ASP A 443 -3.72 -22.71 2.31
CA ASP A 443 -2.26 -22.64 2.25
C ASP A 443 -1.73 -23.08 0.86
N GLU A 444 -2.60 -23.34 -0.14
CA GLU A 444 -2.27 -23.67 -1.52
C GLU A 444 -1.31 -24.85 -1.68
N ASN A 445 -1.55 -25.97 -0.95
CA ASN A 445 -0.68 -27.13 -0.91
C ASN A 445 -0.93 -28.15 -2.03
N ILE A 446 -2.18 -28.22 -2.56
CA ILE A 446 -2.56 -29.20 -3.57
C ILE A 446 -3.35 -28.51 -4.68
N SER A 447 -2.76 -28.43 -5.87
CA SER A 447 -3.48 -27.91 -7.03
C SER A 447 -4.49 -28.94 -7.56
N ILE A 448 -5.74 -28.51 -7.67
CA ILE A 448 -6.86 -29.28 -8.22
C ILE A 448 -7.10 -28.99 -9.71
N ALA A 449 -6.16 -28.34 -10.40
CA ALA A 449 -6.32 -28.00 -11.82
C ALA A 449 -6.38 -29.21 -12.76
N ILE A 450 -5.95 -30.38 -12.31
CA ILE A 450 -6.02 -31.64 -13.07
C ILE A 450 -7.34 -32.39 -12.89
N ASP A 451 -8.16 -32.01 -11.91
CA ASP A 451 -9.45 -32.65 -11.63
C ASP A 451 -10.51 -32.14 -12.63
N SER A 452 -11.06 -33.06 -13.40
CA SER A 452 -12.04 -32.78 -14.45
C SER A 452 -13.34 -32.14 -13.93
N THR A 453 -13.67 -32.30 -12.64
CA THR A 453 -14.85 -31.68 -12.01
C THR A 453 -14.77 -30.15 -12.01
N TYR A 454 -13.55 -29.58 -12.05
CA TYR A 454 -13.32 -28.14 -12.08
C TYR A 454 -13.15 -27.56 -13.50
N LYS A 455 -13.29 -28.38 -14.56
CA LYS A 455 -13.05 -27.95 -15.96
C LYS A 455 -13.89 -26.71 -16.35
N GLN A 456 -15.17 -26.66 -15.98
CA GLN A 456 -16.03 -25.51 -16.29
C GLN A 456 -15.57 -24.24 -15.58
N LEU A 457 -15.18 -24.34 -14.29
CA LEU A 457 -14.66 -23.23 -13.51
C LEU A 457 -13.34 -22.71 -14.10
N ILE A 458 -12.43 -23.62 -14.43
CA ILE A 458 -11.14 -23.29 -15.08
C ILE A 458 -11.37 -22.56 -16.41
N ASN A 459 -12.29 -23.03 -17.25
CA ASN A 459 -12.64 -22.38 -18.50
C ASN A 459 -13.17 -20.96 -18.27
N SER A 460 -14.07 -20.77 -17.30
CA SER A 460 -14.59 -19.45 -16.93
C SER A 460 -13.49 -18.48 -16.51
N PHE A 461 -12.59 -18.92 -15.62
CA PHE A 461 -11.43 -18.12 -15.20
C PHE A 461 -10.47 -17.86 -16.35
N SER A 462 -10.23 -18.84 -17.21
CA SER A 462 -9.36 -18.68 -18.37
C SER A 462 -9.86 -17.59 -19.32
N ILE A 463 -11.17 -17.59 -19.62
CA ILE A 463 -11.82 -16.54 -20.45
C ILE A 463 -11.68 -15.17 -19.79
N SER A 464 -11.89 -15.09 -18.48
CA SER A 464 -11.71 -13.81 -17.74
C SER A 464 -10.28 -13.29 -17.80
N ILE A 465 -9.26 -14.17 -17.75
CA ILE A 465 -7.86 -13.80 -17.92
C ILE A 465 -7.59 -13.27 -19.33
N ASP A 466 -8.09 -13.96 -20.35
CA ASP A 466 -7.88 -13.56 -21.73
C ASP A 466 -8.52 -12.18 -21.99
N SER A 467 -9.75 -11.96 -21.51
CA SER A 467 -10.44 -10.66 -21.61
C SER A 467 -9.69 -9.52 -20.94
N ILE A 468 -9.15 -9.72 -19.72
CA ILE A 468 -8.42 -8.65 -19.02
C ILE A 468 -7.09 -8.34 -19.70
N ASN A 469 -6.43 -9.34 -20.28
CA ASN A 469 -5.17 -9.18 -21.01
C ASN A 469 -5.39 -8.39 -22.32
N GLU A 470 -6.50 -8.57 -23.01
CA GLU A 470 -6.88 -7.80 -24.20
C GLU A 470 -7.16 -6.33 -23.89
N VAL A 471 -7.92 -6.03 -22.84
CA VAL A 471 -8.23 -4.67 -22.40
C VAL A 471 -6.99 -3.91 -21.91
N SER A 472 -5.98 -4.63 -21.44
CA SER A 472 -4.76 -4.05 -20.89
C SER A 472 -3.72 -3.69 -21.95
N LEU A 473 -3.95 -4.01 -23.22
CA LEU A 473 -3.07 -3.67 -24.36
C LEU A 473 -3.26 -2.22 -24.80
#